data_c2a91a05928eb049759b02b061d51c11
#
_entry.id   c2a91a05928eb049759b02b061d51c11
#
_cell.length_a   1.000
_cell.length_b   1.000
_cell.length_c   1.000
_cell.angle_alpha   90.00
_cell.angle_beta   90.00
_cell.angle_gamma   90.00
#
_symmetry.space_group_name_H-M   'P 1'
#
loop_
_entity.id
_entity.type
_entity.pdbx_description
1 polymer ?
#
loop_
_entity_poly.entity_id
_entity_poly.type
_entity_poly.pdbx_seq_one_letter_code
_entity_poly.pdbx_strand_id
1 'polypeptide(L)'
;MLNLDRSRVMMMGGIGVEVYNDLKVYDFATKEWKHQDYNNVDVIYIPDPRFGHSICKWNNHLVCFAGSGDIIPKMKSRKTFADLRLYNLGKFSLFIKCSDERMGGPRFL
;
A
#
# COMPACT_ATOMS: atom_id res chain seq x y z
N MET A 1 -2.41 -8.43 -3.89
CA MET A 1 -1.30 -8.83 -3.02
C MET A 1 0.00 -8.78 -3.78
N LEU A 2 1.08 -8.39 -3.16
CA LEU A 2 2.34 -8.10 -3.82
C LEU A 2 3.50 -8.65 -3.01
N ASN A 3 4.41 -9.36 -3.67
CA ASN A 3 5.65 -9.82 -3.01
C ASN A 3 6.61 -8.65 -2.88
N LEU A 4 6.97 -8.30 -1.65
CA LEU A 4 7.99 -7.28 -1.39
C LEU A 4 9.38 -7.86 -1.52
N ASP A 5 9.56 -9.05 -0.97
CA ASP A 5 10.82 -9.80 -1.05
C ASP A 5 10.52 -11.27 -0.74
N ARG A 6 11.57 -12.04 -0.45
CA ARG A 6 11.43 -13.48 -0.23
C ARG A 6 10.59 -13.84 0.99
N SER A 7 10.52 -12.96 1.97
CA SER A 7 9.87 -13.26 3.24
C SER A 7 8.66 -12.40 3.54
N ARG A 8 8.30 -11.47 2.68
CA ARG A 8 7.22 -10.53 2.97
C ARG A 8 6.32 -10.31 1.78
N VAL A 9 5.02 -10.23 2.05
CA VAL A 9 4.02 -9.85 1.06
C VAL A 9 3.27 -8.63 1.55
N MET A 10 2.80 -7.82 0.63
CA MET A 10 2.07 -6.60 0.93
C MET A 10 0.66 -6.68 0.37
N MET A 11 -0.28 -6.14 1.13
CA MET A 11 -1.67 -5.98 0.70
C MET A 11 -2.06 -4.52 0.84
N MET A 12 -2.86 -4.04 -0.08
CA MET A 12 -3.38 -2.69 -0.04
C MET A 12 -4.87 -2.70 -0.33
N GLY A 13 -5.62 -1.99 0.51
CA GLY A 13 -7.03 -1.78 0.30
C GLY A 13 -7.88 -3.01 0.42
N GLY A 14 -8.94 -3.06 -0.37
CA GLY A 14 -9.89 -4.14 -0.33
C GLY A 14 -11.26 -3.68 0.12
N ILE A 15 -12.20 -4.61 0.20
CA ILE A 15 -13.56 -4.30 0.59
C ILE A 15 -14.06 -5.30 1.64
N GLY A 16 -14.80 -4.79 2.60
CA GLY A 16 -15.48 -5.57 3.61
C GLY A 16 -16.74 -4.82 3.97
N VAL A 17 -16.85 -4.37 5.21
CA VAL A 17 -17.95 -3.50 5.62
C VAL A 17 -17.85 -2.18 4.86
N GLU A 18 -16.65 -1.75 4.58
CA GLU A 18 -16.38 -0.55 3.80
C GLU A 18 -15.21 -0.80 2.86
N VAL A 19 -14.87 0.19 2.05
CA VAL A 19 -13.70 0.11 1.18
C VAL A 19 -12.50 0.65 1.96
N TYR A 20 -11.41 -0.09 1.97
CA TYR A 20 -10.24 0.22 2.78
C TYR A 20 -9.09 0.78 1.96
N ASN A 21 -8.22 1.55 2.63
CA ASN A 21 -6.99 2.06 2.02
C ASN A 21 -5.75 1.63 2.80
N ASP A 22 -5.88 0.67 3.69
CA ASP A 22 -4.77 0.29 4.55
C ASP A 22 -3.68 -0.46 3.79
N LEU A 23 -2.46 -0.30 4.29
CA LEU A 23 -1.30 -1.03 3.81
C LEU A 23 -0.89 -2.01 4.90
N LYS A 24 -0.77 -3.27 4.53
CA LYS A 24 -0.39 -4.33 5.45
C LYS A 24 0.73 -5.15 4.85
N VAL A 25 1.64 -5.58 5.70
CA VAL A 25 2.74 -6.46 5.30
C VAL A 25 2.70 -7.68 6.19
N TYR A 26 2.71 -8.85 5.58
CA TYR A 26 2.86 -10.10 6.32
C TYR A 26 4.29 -10.59 6.17
N ASP A 27 4.92 -10.84 7.31
CA ASP A 27 6.30 -11.33 7.37
C ASP A 27 6.27 -12.83 7.67
N PHE A 28 6.70 -13.65 6.71
CA PHE A 28 6.69 -15.10 6.87
C PHE A 28 7.71 -15.58 7.89
N ALA A 29 8.79 -14.84 8.09
CA ALA A 29 9.81 -15.22 9.06
C ALA A 29 9.29 -15.09 10.49
N THR A 30 8.62 -13.99 10.79
CA THR A 30 8.07 -13.73 12.13
C THR A 30 6.63 -14.19 12.25
N LYS A 31 5.97 -14.47 11.12
CA LYS A 31 4.55 -14.86 11.06
C LYS A 31 3.64 -13.78 11.63
N GLU A 32 3.98 -12.54 11.38
CA GLU A 32 3.24 -11.40 11.89
C GLU A 32 2.78 -10.47 10.78
N TRP A 33 1.62 -9.85 10.99
CA TRP A 33 1.10 -8.77 10.17
C TRP A 33 1.56 -7.45 10.75
N LYS A 34 1.98 -6.54 9.88
CA LYS A 34 2.30 -5.17 10.26
C LYS A 34 1.46 -4.23 9.42
N HIS A 35 0.95 -3.18 10.06
CA HIS A 35 0.08 -2.21 9.43
C HIS A 35 0.78 -0.86 9.36
N GLN A 36 0.56 -0.14 8.26
CA GLN A 36 1.07 1.21 8.16
C GLN A 36 0.12 2.17 8.87
N ASP A 37 0.69 2.98 9.76
CA ASP A 37 -0.02 4.04 10.45
C ASP A 37 0.09 5.31 9.62
N TYR A 38 -1.03 5.93 9.29
CA TYR A 38 -1.06 7.13 8.48
C TYR A 38 -1.09 8.42 9.30
N ASN A 39 -1.05 8.34 10.62
CA ASN A 39 -1.22 9.51 11.48
C ASN A 39 -0.22 10.63 11.21
N ASN A 40 1.01 10.29 10.87
CA ASN A 40 2.06 11.28 10.61
C ASN A 40 2.42 11.36 9.13
N VAL A 41 1.52 10.91 8.26
CA VAL A 41 1.75 10.93 6.83
C VAL A 41 0.90 12.03 6.20
N ASP A 42 1.52 12.84 5.35
CA ASP A 42 0.79 13.89 4.64
C ASP A 42 -0.29 13.24 3.78
N VAL A 43 -1.47 13.84 3.79
CA VAL A 43 -2.64 13.30 3.11
C VAL A 43 -2.40 13.05 1.62
N ILE A 44 -1.53 13.82 0.98
CA ILE A 44 -1.24 13.63 -0.45
C ILE A 44 -0.52 12.31 -0.73
N TYR A 45 0.08 11.69 0.28
CA TYR A 45 0.77 10.41 0.12
C TYR A 45 -0.08 9.21 0.52
N ILE A 46 -1.25 9.45 1.08
CA ILE A 46 -2.12 8.38 1.56
C ILE A 46 -2.94 7.83 0.39
N PRO A 47 -2.96 6.50 0.21
CA PRO A 47 -3.74 5.92 -0.88
C PRO A 47 -5.23 6.14 -0.73
N ASP A 48 -5.90 6.28 -1.86
CA ASP A 48 -7.36 6.30 -1.88
C ASP A 48 -7.90 4.91 -1.58
N PRO A 49 -9.02 4.82 -0.85
CA PRO A 49 -9.66 3.52 -0.63
C PRO A 49 -10.13 2.92 -1.96
N ARG A 50 -9.76 1.67 -2.21
CA ARG A 50 -10.18 0.99 -3.44
C ARG A 50 -10.06 -0.52 -3.31
N PHE A 51 -10.76 -1.23 -4.18
CA PHE A 51 -10.69 -2.67 -4.27
C PHE A 51 -10.74 -3.09 -5.74
N GLY A 52 -10.35 -4.33 -6.01
CA GLY A 52 -10.31 -4.81 -7.40
C GLY A 52 -9.23 -4.15 -8.23
N HIS A 53 -8.28 -3.51 -7.57
CA HIS A 53 -7.16 -2.82 -8.21
C HIS A 53 -5.99 -3.78 -8.40
N SER A 54 -5.03 -3.35 -9.22
CA SER A 54 -3.78 -4.08 -9.40
C SER A 54 -2.65 -3.28 -8.77
N ILE A 55 -1.69 -3.97 -8.15
CA ILE A 55 -0.53 -3.31 -7.56
C ILE A 55 0.74 -4.05 -7.97
N CYS A 56 1.81 -3.29 -8.12
CA CYS A 56 3.14 -3.84 -8.28
C CYS A 56 4.14 -2.86 -7.70
N LYS A 57 5.38 -3.32 -7.52
CA LYS A 57 6.43 -2.48 -6.97
C LYS A 57 7.40 -2.13 -8.09
N TRP A 58 7.74 -0.85 -8.17
CA TRP A 58 8.74 -0.37 -9.10
C TRP A 58 9.69 0.57 -8.36
N ASN A 59 10.94 0.14 -8.22
CA ASN A 59 11.92 0.86 -7.38
C ASN A 59 11.35 1.05 -5.99
N ASN A 60 11.30 2.28 -5.49
CA ASN A 60 10.76 2.57 -4.16
C ASN A 60 9.33 3.08 -4.23
N HIS A 61 8.59 2.65 -5.24
CA HIS A 61 7.20 3.08 -5.43
C HIS A 61 6.27 1.89 -5.50
N LEU A 62 5.07 2.11 -4.99
CA LEU A 62 3.95 1.21 -5.19
C LEU A 62 3.16 1.75 -6.38
N VAL A 63 3.04 0.95 -7.41
CA VAL A 63 2.27 1.32 -8.61
C VAL A 63 0.90 0.68 -8.47
N CYS A 64 -0.14 1.51 -8.49
CA CYS A 64 -1.50 1.07 -8.31
C CYS A 64 -2.33 1.49 -9.52
N PHE A 65 -3.09 0.55 -10.07
CA PHE A 65 -3.87 0.80 -11.26
C PHE A 65 -5.34 0.44 -11.06
N ALA A 66 -6.21 1.38 -11.41
CA ALA A 66 -7.65 1.17 -11.55
C ALA A 66 -8.32 0.72 -10.24
N GLY A 67 -9.41 -0.01 -10.37
CA GLY A 67 -10.20 -0.49 -9.24
C GLY A 67 -11.46 0.33 -9.00
N SER A 68 -12.19 -0.04 -7.96
CA SER A 68 -13.43 0.63 -7.57
C SER A 68 -13.29 1.20 -6.17
N GLY A 69 -14.03 2.23 -5.89
CA GLY A 69 -14.02 2.90 -4.59
C GLY A 69 -15.39 2.94 -3.95
N ASP A 70 -15.58 3.93 -3.08
CA ASP A 70 -16.82 4.09 -2.34
C ASP A 70 -17.99 4.43 -3.24
N ILE A 71 -19.19 4.20 -2.73
CA ILE A 71 -20.43 4.56 -3.41
C ILE A 71 -20.55 6.07 -3.43
N ILE A 72 -20.85 6.61 -4.60
CA ILE A 72 -21.11 8.03 -4.75
C ILE A 72 -22.60 8.22 -4.49
N PRO A 73 -22.99 8.89 -3.39
CA PRO A 73 -24.40 8.92 -2.96
C PRO A 73 -25.34 9.47 -4.04
N LYS A 74 -24.94 10.51 -4.73
CA LYS A 74 -25.80 11.14 -5.73
C LYS A 74 -26.05 10.23 -6.93
N MET A 75 -25.08 9.43 -7.29
CA MET A 75 -25.15 8.58 -8.48
C MET A 75 -25.57 7.16 -8.15
N LYS A 76 -25.59 6.81 -6.86
CA LYS A 76 -25.92 5.46 -6.38
C LYS A 76 -25.07 4.39 -7.06
N SER A 77 -23.85 4.77 -7.41
CA SER A 77 -22.89 3.86 -8.04
C SER A 77 -21.53 4.05 -7.38
N ARG A 78 -20.66 3.08 -7.59
CA ARG A 78 -19.32 3.16 -7.00
C ARG A 78 -18.41 4.04 -7.85
N LYS A 79 -17.50 4.73 -7.17
CA LYS A 79 -16.44 5.45 -7.83
C LYS A 79 -15.58 4.44 -8.59
N THR A 80 -15.21 4.77 -9.83
CA THR A 80 -14.34 3.94 -10.64
C THR A 80 -13.05 4.69 -10.88
N PHE A 81 -11.93 4.01 -10.61
CA PHE A 81 -10.62 4.59 -10.84
C PHE A 81 -10.09 4.11 -12.20
N ALA A 82 -9.71 5.06 -13.05
CA ALA A 82 -9.11 4.73 -14.34
C ALA A 82 -7.70 5.33 -14.38
N ASP A 83 -7.07 5.42 -13.22
CA ASP A 83 -5.79 6.08 -13.08
C ASP A 83 -4.65 5.11 -12.83
N LEU A 84 -3.45 5.59 -13.04
CA LEU A 84 -2.23 4.93 -12.63
C LEU A 84 -1.62 5.83 -11.56
N ARG A 85 -1.51 5.30 -10.33
CA ARG A 85 -0.99 6.07 -9.21
C ARG A 85 0.32 5.48 -8.73
N LEU A 86 1.24 6.38 -8.39
CA LEU A 86 2.52 5.99 -7.81
C LEU A 86 2.57 6.52 -6.38
N TYR A 87 2.71 5.61 -5.43
CA TYR A 87 2.85 5.97 -4.03
C TYR A 87 4.30 5.73 -3.62
N ASN A 88 4.93 6.77 -3.07
CA ASN A 88 6.31 6.69 -2.63
C ASN A 88 6.39 5.92 -1.31
N LEU A 89 6.93 4.71 -1.36
CA LEU A 89 7.05 3.86 -0.17
C LEU A 89 7.97 4.46 0.88
N GLY A 90 8.88 5.33 0.48
CA GLY A 90 9.77 6.01 1.42
C GLY A 90 9.05 6.97 2.36
N LYS A 91 7.79 7.30 2.08
CA LYS A 91 6.99 8.14 2.97
C LYS A 91 6.31 7.36 4.09
N PHE A 92 6.43 6.03 4.08
CA PHE A 92 5.78 5.19 5.07
C PHE A 92 6.83 4.55 5.97
N SER A 93 6.69 4.77 7.28
CA SER A 93 7.68 4.29 8.27
C SER A 93 7.90 2.79 8.20
N LEU A 94 6.87 2.05 7.84
CA LEU A 94 6.95 0.60 7.73
C LEU A 94 8.05 0.16 6.75
N PHE A 95 8.19 0.89 5.65
CA PHE A 95 9.14 0.54 4.61
C PHE A 95 10.53 1.15 4.86
N ILE A 96 10.57 2.28 5.54
CA ILE A 96 11.84 2.89 5.93
C ILE A 96 12.59 1.97 6.87
N LYS A 97 11.90 1.39 7.86
CA LYS A 97 12.52 0.45 8.78
C LYS A 97 13.12 -0.74 8.07
N CYS A 98 12.38 -1.28 7.11
CA CYS A 98 12.87 -2.42 6.35
C CYS A 98 14.15 -2.07 5.59
N SER A 99 14.19 -0.88 5.04
CA SER A 99 15.38 -0.43 4.32
C SER A 99 16.57 -0.31 5.23
N ASP A 100 16.36 0.26 6.42
CA ASP A 100 17.44 0.44 7.39
C ASP A 100 18.04 -0.88 7.81
N GLU A 101 17.21 -1.86 8.07
CA GLU A 101 17.68 -3.17 8.45
C GLU A 101 18.53 -3.81 7.35
N ARG A 102 18.08 -3.65 6.13
CA ARG A 102 18.81 -4.20 5.02
C ARG A 102 20.15 -3.52 4.84
N MET A 103 20.14 -2.23 4.99
CA MET A 103 21.35 -1.47 4.81
C MET A 103 22.35 -1.73 5.89
N GLY A 104 21.87 -2.08 7.00
CA GLY A 104 22.66 -2.32 8.17
C GLY A 104 24.04 -2.26 7.84
N GLY A 105 24.14 -2.19 6.84
CA GLY A 105 25.24 -1.94 6.36
C GLY A 105 25.30 -1.04 5.36
N PRO A 106 25.68 -0.64 4.74
CA PRO A 106 25.53 0.36 3.97
C PRO A 106 25.20 0.23 2.70
N ARG A 107 24.75 0.15 2.53
CA ARG A 107 24.10 0.28 1.76
C ARG A 107 23.93 0.83 0.80
N PHE A 108 24.08 0.91 0.44
CA PHE A 108 23.59 1.35 -0.26
C PHE A 108 23.72 1.56 -1.17
N LEU A 109 23.83 1.26 -1.38
CA LEU A 109 23.72 1.21 -2.03
C LEU A 109 23.83 1.31 -2.53
#